data_4272f3f9e54dffff8a8f5e9b41b237ef
#
_entry.id   4272f3f9e54dffff8a8f5e9b41b237ef
#
_cell.length_a   1.000
_cell.length_b   1.000
_cell.length_c   1.000
_cell.angle_alpha   90.00
_cell.angle_beta   90.00
_cell.angle_gamma   90.00
#
_symmetry.space_group_name_H-M   'P 1'
#
loop_
_entity.id
_entity.type
_entity.pdbx_description
1 polymer ?
#
loop_
_entity_poly.entity_id
_entity_poly.type
_entity_poly.pdbx_seq_one_letter_code
_entity_poly.pdbx_strand_id
1 'polypeptide(L)'
;QDDVLSLLLMARDEDGSAMTDLELRDELMTLLFAGHETTASVLAWAIYWIHSQPEVKQKVMAELSDLGTDPDPMEVAKLPYLTAVCNEALRIYPVVLFTFGRILKQSHNFMGYHLEPGIMLAPCIYLLHHNPKLYPEPKTFRPERFLERQFSPYEFIPFGGSNRRCLGYTFALFELKVVLAKMLSSAKLELASDRPAVPVRRGVTFMPSEGVPVRLQG
;
A
#
# COMPACT_ATOMS: atom_id res chain seq x y z
N GLN A 1 20.61 4.17 -19.37
CA GLN A 1 19.90 3.17 -18.55
C GLN A 1 18.85 3.93 -17.76
N ASP A 2 17.59 3.55 -17.85
CA ASP A 2 16.47 4.30 -17.24
C ASP A 2 16.18 3.75 -15.84
N ASP A 3 17.19 3.77 -14.96
CA ASP A 3 17.05 3.37 -13.57
C ASP A 3 17.11 4.59 -12.62
N VAL A 4 16.69 4.38 -11.38
CA VAL A 4 16.59 5.46 -10.38
C VAL A 4 17.95 6.11 -10.11
N LEU A 5 19.02 5.33 -10.04
CA LEU A 5 20.37 5.87 -9.83
C LEU A 5 20.79 6.77 -10.99
N SER A 6 20.56 6.33 -12.23
CA SER A 6 20.86 7.13 -13.42
C SER A 6 20.07 8.44 -13.44
N LEU A 7 18.79 8.41 -13.03
CA LEU A 7 17.97 9.63 -12.93
C LEU A 7 18.50 10.58 -11.85
N LEU A 8 18.88 10.06 -10.68
CA LEU A 8 19.45 10.87 -9.60
C LEU A 8 20.81 11.50 -10.00
N LEU A 9 21.67 10.74 -10.70
CA LEU A 9 22.95 11.25 -11.22
C LEU A 9 22.77 12.37 -12.24
N MET A 10 21.69 12.34 -13.03
CA MET A 10 21.36 13.37 -14.00
C MET A 10 20.58 14.55 -13.42
N ALA A 11 20.01 14.40 -12.22
CA ALA A 11 19.25 15.45 -11.58
C ALA A 11 20.12 16.67 -11.28
N ARG A 12 19.53 17.85 -11.41
CA ARG A 12 20.14 19.14 -11.09
C ARG A 12 19.15 19.94 -10.26
N ASP A 13 19.66 20.67 -9.28
CA ASP A 13 18.86 21.63 -8.54
C ASP A 13 18.58 22.92 -9.33
N GLU A 14 17.93 23.89 -8.71
CA GLU A 14 17.58 25.17 -9.36
C GLU A 14 18.82 25.98 -9.78
N ASP A 15 19.95 25.78 -9.10
CA ASP A 15 21.24 26.43 -9.40
C ASP A 15 22.07 25.64 -10.43
N GLY A 16 21.57 24.48 -10.90
CA GLY A 16 22.24 23.61 -11.87
C GLY A 16 23.28 22.67 -11.23
N SER A 17 23.36 22.60 -9.90
CA SER A 17 24.29 21.72 -9.19
C SER A 17 23.81 20.28 -9.18
N ALA A 18 24.76 19.34 -9.29
CA ALA A 18 24.48 17.90 -9.15
C ALA A 18 24.42 17.52 -7.68
N MET A 19 23.74 16.42 -7.38
CA MET A 19 23.81 15.80 -6.06
C MET A 19 25.23 15.33 -5.75
N THR A 20 25.66 15.50 -4.52
CA THR A 20 26.90 14.92 -4.01
C THR A 20 26.77 13.41 -3.82
N ASP A 21 27.87 12.69 -3.75
CA ASP A 21 27.86 11.24 -3.48
C ASP A 21 27.15 10.90 -2.14
N LEU A 22 27.25 11.78 -1.16
CA LEU A 22 26.56 11.63 0.13
C LEU A 22 25.04 11.74 -0.04
N GLU A 23 24.55 12.76 -0.73
CA GLU A 23 23.13 12.96 -1.03
C GLU A 23 22.58 11.81 -1.86
N LEU A 24 23.29 11.38 -2.91
CA LEU A 24 22.90 10.22 -3.71
C LEU A 24 22.74 8.95 -2.85
N ARG A 25 23.70 8.68 -1.98
CA ARG A 25 23.64 7.54 -1.06
C ARG A 25 22.44 7.65 -0.14
N ASP A 26 22.20 8.80 0.47
CA ASP A 26 21.14 9.00 1.44
C ASP A 26 19.75 8.93 0.79
N GLU A 27 19.60 9.43 -0.45
CA GLU A 27 18.37 9.27 -1.24
C GLU A 27 18.11 7.80 -1.60
N LEU A 28 19.11 7.08 -2.08
CA LEU A 28 18.98 5.65 -2.40
C LEU A 28 18.62 4.82 -1.17
N MET A 29 19.27 5.10 -0.03
CA MET A 29 18.96 4.43 1.24
C MET A 29 17.53 4.76 1.71
N THR A 30 17.09 5.99 1.52
CA THR A 30 15.73 6.42 1.85
C THR A 30 14.70 5.68 0.99
N LEU A 31 14.91 5.59 -0.32
CA LEU A 31 14.03 4.87 -1.24
C LEU A 31 13.97 3.37 -0.91
N LEU A 32 15.12 2.74 -0.66
CA LEU A 32 15.21 1.33 -0.28
C LEU A 32 14.45 1.05 1.04
N PHE A 33 14.71 1.86 2.07
CA PHE A 33 14.05 1.71 3.36
C PHE A 33 12.54 1.93 3.27
N ALA A 34 12.13 2.98 2.57
CA ALA A 34 10.71 3.33 2.44
C ALA A 34 9.92 2.31 1.61
N GLY A 35 10.52 1.72 0.58
CA GLY A 35 9.84 0.81 -0.35
C GLY A 35 9.79 -0.65 0.12
N HIS A 36 10.83 -1.12 0.80
CA HIS A 36 10.98 -2.56 1.10
C HIS A 36 9.96 -3.08 2.13
N GLU A 37 10.00 -2.59 3.36
CA GLU A 37 9.18 -3.14 4.44
C GLU A 37 7.68 -2.82 4.26
N THR A 38 7.39 -1.64 3.72
CA THR A 38 6.01 -1.20 3.51
C THR A 38 5.31 -2.05 2.44
N THR A 39 5.93 -2.27 1.30
CA THR A 39 5.39 -3.11 0.22
C THR A 39 5.26 -4.56 0.65
N ALA A 40 6.28 -5.11 1.33
CA ALA A 40 6.25 -6.48 1.86
C ALA A 40 5.09 -6.69 2.86
N SER A 41 4.77 -5.70 3.69
CA SER A 41 3.65 -5.76 4.63
C SER A 41 2.31 -5.86 3.92
N VAL A 42 2.10 -5.07 2.86
CA VAL A 42 0.85 -5.12 2.06
C VAL A 42 0.74 -6.44 1.31
N LEU A 43 1.85 -6.92 0.72
CA LEU A 43 1.89 -8.23 0.05
C LEU A 43 1.49 -9.35 1.00
N ALA A 44 2.02 -9.36 2.22
CA ALA A 44 1.66 -10.34 3.23
C ALA A 44 0.16 -10.31 3.54
N TRP A 45 -0.43 -9.12 3.76
CA TRP A 45 -1.86 -8.99 3.97
C TRP A 45 -2.70 -9.40 2.77
N ALA A 46 -2.29 -9.05 1.55
CA ALA A 46 -2.99 -9.46 0.33
C ALA A 46 -2.98 -10.97 0.15
N ILE A 47 -1.83 -11.64 0.36
CA ILE A 47 -1.71 -13.10 0.33
C ILE A 47 -2.61 -13.74 1.38
N TYR A 48 -2.61 -13.22 2.61
CA TYR A 48 -3.48 -13.72 3.67
C TYR A 48 -4.95 -13.66 3.25
N TRP A 49 -5.44 -12.51 2.80
CA TRP A 49 -6.83 -12.32 2.44
C TRP A 49 -7.25 -13.12 1.21
N ILE A 50 -6.42 -13.19 0.18
CA ILE A 50 -6.68 -14.01 -1.01
C ILE A 50 -6.85 -15.49 -0.63
N HIS A 51 -6.00 -16.01 0.27
CA HIS A 51 -6.03 -17.43 0.61
C HIS A 51 -7.01 -17.77 1.74
N SER A 52 -7.41 -16.80 2.56
CA SER A 52 -8.45 -16.98 3.57
C SER A 52 -9.88 -16.93 3.02
N GLN A 53 -10.05 -16.43 1.78
CA GLN A 53 -11.36 -16.30 1.13
C GLN A 53 -11.37 -16.98 -0.25
N PRO A 54 -11.91 -18.21 -0.37
CA PRO A 54 -11.90 -18.99 -1.62
C PRO A 54 -12.49 -18.23 -2.81
N GLU A 55 -13.56 -17.44 -2.60
CA GLU A 55 -14.21 -16.67 -3.65
C GLU A 55 -13.30 -15.56 -4.19
N VAL A 56 -12.54 -14.89 -3.31
CA VAL A 56 -11.57 -13.86 -3.71
C VAL A 56 -10.45 -14.51 -4.52
N LYS A 57 -9.90 -15.64 -4.02
CA LYS A 57 -8.88 -16.41 -4.73
C LYS A 57 -9.34 -16.80 -6.11
N GLN A 58 -10.55 -17.36 -6.23
CA GLN A 58 -11.13 -17.79 -7.51
C GLN A 58 -11.22 -16.64 -8.52
N LYS A 59 -11.71 -15.48 -8.11
CA LYS A 59 -11.85 -14.30 -8.99
C LYS A 59 -10.49 -13.77 -9.45
N VAL A 60 -9.51 -13.67 -8.54
CA VAL A 60 -8.14 -13.28 -8.90
C VAL A 60 -7.52 -14.26 -9.90
N MET A 61 -7.65 -15.56 -9.63
CA MET A 61 -7.09 -16.59 -10.51
C MET A 61 -7.76 -16.62 -11.88
N ALA A 62 -9.07 -16.38 -11.95
CA ALA A 62 -9.78 -16.25 -13.23
C ALA A 62 -9.23 -15.08 -14.05
N GLU A 63 -9.09 -13.90 -13.42
CA GLU A 63 -8.58 -12.70 -14.08
C GLU A 63 -7.12 -12.88 -14.56
N LEU A 64 -6.27 -13.57 -13.78
CA LEU A 64 -4.90 -13.88 -14.17
C LEU A 64 -4.82 -14.90 -15.31
N SER A 65 -5.72 -15.91 -15.33
CA SER A 65 -5.72 -16.94 -16.36
C SER A 65 -6.03 -16.39 -17.75
N ASP A 66 -6.80 -15.31 -17.84
CA ASP A 66 -7.15 -14.66 -19.10
C ASP A 66 -5.94 -13.97 -19.76
N LEU A 67 -4.88 -13.68 -19.00
CA LEU A 67 -3.64 -13.07 -19.53
C LEU A 67 -2.62 -14.11 -20.05
N GLY A 68 -2.85 -15.41 -19.82
CA GLY A 68 -1.92 -16.47 -20.24
C GLY A 68 -0.76 -16.72 -19.27
N THR A 69 0.31 -17.37 -19.75
CA THR A 69 1.36 -17.94 -18.89
C THR A 69 2.50 -16.97 -18.54
N ASP A 70 2.73 -15.95 -19.34
CA ASP A 70 3.80 -14.94 -19.12
C ASP A 70 3.31 -13.55 -19.53
N PRO A 71 2.38 -12.96 -18.76
CA PRO A 71 1.76 -11.71 -19.12
C PRO A 71 2.73 -10.53 -18.99
N ASP A 72 2.57 -9.54 -19.87
CA ASP A 72 3.23 -8.26 -19.72
C ASP A 72 2.87 -7.64 -18.36
N PRO A 73 3.86 -7.25 -17.53
CA PRO A 73 3.62 -6.56 -16.26
C PRO A 73 2.68 -5.35 -16.36
N MET A 74 2.68 -4.65 -17.50
CA MET A 74 1.79 -3.52 -17.74
C MET A 74 0.33 -3.96 -17.92
N GLU A 75 0.06 -5.15 -18.47
CA GLU A 75 -1.29 -5.71 -18.54
C GLU A 75 -1.75 -6.20 -17.18
N VAL A 76 -0.88 -6.87 -16.41
CA VAL A 76 -1.15 -7.24 -15.01
C VAL A 76 -1.53 -6.00 -14.18
N ALA A 77 -0.84 -4.89 -14.37
CA ALA A 77 -1.11 -3.65 -13.65
C ALA A 77 -2.50 -3.05 -13.91
N LYS A 78 -3.15 -3.45 -15.02
CA LYS A 78 -4.50 -2.97 -15.41
C LYS A 78 -5.63 -3.83 -14.89
N LEU A 79 -5.35 -5.03 -14.34
CA LEU A 79 -6.36 -5.98 -13.87
C LEU A 79 -7.26 -5.33 -12.80
N PRO A 80 -8.57 -5.23 -13.04
CA PRO A 80 -9.45 -4.49 -12.15
C PRO A 80 -9.68 -5.18 -10.82
N TYR A 81 -9.88 -6.51 -10.80
CA TYR A 81 -10.14 -7.24 -9.56
C TYR A 81 -8.87 -7.35 -8.69
N LEU A 82 -7.72 -7.63 -9.30
CA LEU A 82 -6.43 -7.61 -8.60
C LEU A 82 -6.14 -6.23 -8.00
N THR A 83 -6.46 -5.15 -8.73
CA THR A 83 -6.35 -3.78 -8.22
C THR A 83 -7.28 -3.55 -7.02
N ALA A 84 -8.51 -4.03 -7.09
CA ALA A 84 -9.47 -3.93 -6.00
C ALA A 84 -9.01 -4.71 -4.75
N VAL A 85 -8.40 -5.88 -4.92
CA VAL A 85 -7.79 -6.67 -3.83
C VAL A 85 -6.64 -5.91 -3.16
N CYS A 86 -5.73 -5.32 -3.93
CA CYS A 86 -4.64 -4.51 -3.40
C CYS A 86 -5.15 -3.29 -2.61
N ASN A 87 -6.16 -2.61 -3.16
CA ASN A 87 -6.77 -1.46 -2.50
C ASN A 87 -7.49 -1.86 -1.20
N GLU A 88 -8.19 -2.98 -1.19
CA GLU A 88 -8.88 -3.45 0.01
C GLU A 88 -7.88 -3.92 1.08
N ALA A 89 -6.76 -4.53 0.72
CA ALA A 89 -5.68 -4.85 1.65
C ALA A 89 -5.11 -3.57 2.30
N LEU A 90 -4.86 -2.55 1.51
CA LEU A 90 -4.41 -1.22 1.97
C LEU A 90 -5.45 -0.51 2.83
N ARG A 91 -6.75 -0.74 2.58
CA ARG A 91 -7.83 -0.14 3.36
C ARG A 91 -7.95 -0.77 4.74
N ILE A 92 -8.07 -2.10 4.78
CA ILE A 92 -8.41 -2.82 6.02
C ILE A 92 -7.25 -2.85 7.00
N TYR A 93 -6.01 -2.99 6.48
CA TYR A 93 -4.79 -2.93 7.27
C TYR A 93 -3.78 -1.96 6.63
N PRO A 94 -4.01 -0.64 6.78
CA PRO A 94 -3.08 0.35 6.25
C PRO A 94 -1.71 0.17 6.91
N VAL A 95 -0.66 0.22 6.08
CA VAL A 95 0.74 0.00 6.55
C VAL A 95 1.12 0.98 7.64
N VAL A 96 0.66 2.22 7.54
CA VAL A 96 0.81 3.25 8.58
C VAL A 96 -0.57 3.71 9.05
N LEU A 97 -0.74 3.87 10.37
CA LEU A 97 -2.05 4.23 10.93
C LEU A 97 -2.39 5.71 10.79
N PHE A 98 -1.38 6.57 10.72
CA PHE A 98 -1.52 8.02 10.66
C PHE A 98 -0.70 8.56 9.51
N THR A 99 -1.17 9.64 8.91
CA THR A 99 -0.31 10.43 8.02
C THR A 99 0.80 11.11 8.85
N PHE A 100 1.86 11.57 8.19
CA PHE A 100 2.84 12.41 8.90
C PHE A 100 2.18 13.66 9.46
N GLY A 101 2.46 13.95 10.74
CA GLY A 101 1.90 15.06 11.47
C GLY A 101 2.25 16.42 10.85
N ARG A 102 1.34 17.37 11.02
CA ARG A 102 1.52 18.79 10.64
C ARG A 102 1.48 19.63 11.90
N ILE A 103 2.54 20.37 12.15
CA ILE A 103 2.62 21.30 13.26
C ILE A 103 2.04 22.64 12.82
N LEU A 104 1.04 23.12 13.54
CA LEU A 104 0.44 24.43 13.30
C LEU A 104 1.47 25.52 13.55
N LYS A 105 1.66 26.40 12.59
CA LYS A 105 2.54 27.57 12.70
C LYS A 105 1.83 28.81 13.29
N GLN A 106 0.50 28.79 13.21
CA GLN A 106 -0.37 29.84 13.76
C GLN A 106 -1.64 29.19 14.31
N SER A 107 -2.38 29.90 15.14
CA SER A 107 -3.66 29.44 15.66
C SER A 107 -4.66 29.16 14.53
N HIS A 108 -5.47 28.12 14.69
CA HIS A 108 -6.47 27.71 13.70
C HIS A 108 -7.74 27.18 14.35
N ASN A 109 -8.89 27.59 13.83
CA ASN A 109 -10.17 27.02 14.24
C ASN A 109 -10.49 25.81 13.34
N PHE A 110 -10.61 24.63 13.93
CA PHE A 110 -10.87 23.39 13.23
C PHE A 110 -12.00 22.61 13.90
N MET A 111 -13.08 22.37 13.19
CA MET A 111 -14.25 21.60 13.65
C MET A 111 -14.82 22.10 15.00
N GLY A 112 -14.83 23.42 15.25
CA GLY A 112 -15.30 24.03 16.48
C GLY A 112 -14.27 24.11 17.62
N TYR A 113 -13.08 23.59 17.42
CA TYR A 113 -11.97 23.69 18.36
C TYR A 113 -11.01 24.81 17.97
N HIS A 114 -10.59 25.62 18.94
CA HIS A 114 -9.49 26.55 18.76
C HIS A 114 -8.18 25.84 19.06
N LEU A 115 -7.29 25.79 18.07
CA LEU A 115 -6.01 25.09 18.14
C LEU A 115 -4.87 26.11 18.14
N GLU A 116 -3.99 26.02 19.12
CA GLU A 116 -2.85 26.92 19.28
C GLU A 116 -1.67 26.52 18.39
N PRO A 117 -0.75 27.43 18.09
CA PRO A 117 0.51 27.11 17.44
C PRO A 117 1.27 26.00 18.18
N GLY A 118 1.97 25.14 17.47
CA GLY A 118 2.72 24.03 18.05
C GLY A 118 1.92 22.73 18.17
N ILE A 119 0.58 22.78 18.06
CA ILE A 119 -0.25 21.57 18.03
C ILE A 119 0.04 20.78 16.75
N MET A 120 0.22 19.45 16.89
CA MET A 120 0.40 18.54 15.77
C MET A 120 -0.95 17.93 15.38
N LEU A 121 -1.32 18.04 14.11
CA LEU A 121 -2.47 17.37 13.51
C LEU A 121 -2.00 16.21 12.64
N ALA A 122 -2.57 15.03 12.84
CA ALA A 122 -2.27 13.83 12.07
C ALA A 122 -3.57 13.09 11.72
N PRO A 123 -4.06 13.17 10.48
CA PRO A 123 -5.18 12.34 10.03
C PRO A 123 -4.95 10.86 10.29
N CYS A 124 -5.92 10.20 10.94
CA CYS A 124 -5.85 8.78 11.22
C CYS A 124 -6.41 7.99 10.04
N ILE A 125 -5.53 7.36 9.27
CA ILE A 125 -5.88 6.54 8.10
C ILE A 125 -6.78 5.38 8.51
N TYR A 126 -6.41 4.68 9.59
CA TYR A 126 -7.18 3.53 10.08
C TYR A 126 -8.62 3.88 10.42
N LEU A 127 -8.84 4.95 11.20
CA LEU A 127 -10.19 5.37 11.59
C LEU A 127 -11.01 5.82 10.38
N LEU A 128 -10.40 6.51 9.43
CA LEU A 128 -11.07 6.92 8.19
C LEU A 128 -11.51 5.70 7.38
N HIS A 129 -10.60 4.76 7.17
CA HIS A 129 -10.85 3.56 6.38
C HIS A 129 -11.81 2.56 7.07
N HIS A 130 -12.05 2.74 8.37
CA HIS A 130 -13.00 1.94 9.15
C HIS A 130 -14.29 2.71 9.51
N ASN A 131 -14.50 3.90 8.94
CA ASN A 131 -15.73 4.66 9.13
C ASN A 131 -16.90 3.95 8.41
N PRO A 132 -17.92 3.43 9.14
CA PRO A 132 -19.01 2.66 8.54
C PRO A 132 -19.91 3.49 7.59
N LYS A 133 -19.88 4.82 7.69
CA LYS A 133 -20.58 5.70 6.76
C LYS A 133 -19.92 5.75 5.38
N LEU A 134 -18.62 5.54 5.32
CA LEU A 134 -17.83 5.50 4.07
C LEU A 134 -17.66 4.07 3.56
N TYR A 135 -17.43 3.14 4.48
CA TYR A 135 -17.15 1.74 4.22
C TYR A 135 -18.13 0.86 5.00
N PRO A 136 -19.32 0.54 4.46
CA PRO A 136 -20.23 -0.42 5.10
C PRO A 136 -19.49 -1.72 5.39
N GLU A 137 -19.75 -2.34 6.56
CA GLU A 137 -19.04 -3.52 7.05
C GLU A 137 -17.50 -3.33 6.99
N PRO A 138 -16.95 -2.32 7.71
CA PRO A 138 -15.57 -1.88 7.51
C PRO A 138 -14.51 -2.91 7.91
N LYS A 139 -14.88 -3.92 8.69
CA LYS A 139 -14.01 -5.02 9.12
C LYS A 139 -14.04 -6.23 8.18
N THR A 140 -14.95 -6.24 7.22
CA THR A 140 -15.06 -7.29 6.20
C THR A 140 -14.13 -6.95 5.04
N PHE A 141 -13.30 -7.91 4.64
CA PHE A 141 -12.48 -7.78 3.43
C PHE A 141 -13.38 -8.01 2.20
N ARG A 142 -13.65 -6.97 1.45
CA ARG A 142 -14.54 -6.98 0.29
C ARG A 142 -13.97 -6.13 -0.83
N PRO A 143 -13.19 -6.72 -1.73
CA PRO A 143 -12.58 -6.00 -2.85
C PRO A 143 -13.61 -5.31 -3.77
N GLU A 144 -14.79 -5.88 -3.91
CA GLU A 144 -15.87 -5.41 -4.78
C GLU A 144 -16.25 -3.95 -4.52
N ARG A 145 -16.05 -3.45 -3.29
CA ARG A 145 -16.31 -2.04 -2.97
C ARG A 145 -15.54 -1.06 -3.84
N PHE A 146 -14.36 -1.46 -4.32
CA PHE A 146 -13.52 -0.66 -5.22
C PHE A 146 -13.91 -0.80 -6.70
N LEU A 147 -14.77 -1.77 -7.03
CA LEU A 147 -15.40 -1.91 -8.35
C LEU A 147 -16.75 -1.22 -8.40
N GLU A 148 -17.48 -1.21 -7.29
CA GLU A 148 -18.83 -0.64 -7.17
C GLU A 148 -18.82 0.90 -7.14
N ARG A 149 -17.75 1.50 -6.58
CA ARG A 149 -17.62 2.96 -6.53
C ARG A 149 -16.18 3.41 -6.56
N GLN A 150 -15.97 4.61 -7.07
CA GLN A 150 -14.69 5.31 -6.97
C GLN A 150 -14.67 6.13 -5.67
N PHE A 151 -13.66 5.88 -4.83
CA PHE A 151 -13.41 6.68 -3.63
C PHE A 151 -12.62 7.94 -3.98
N SER A 152 -13.00 9.05 -3.37
CA SER A 152 -12.25 10.29 -3.53
C SER A 152 -10.88 10.22 -2.84
N PRO A 153 -9.92 11.11 -3.19
CA PRO A 153 -8.62 11.20 -2.54
C PRO A 153 -8.67 11.61 -1.06
N TYR A 154 -9.85 11.94 -0.54
CA TYR A 154 -10.08 12.26 0.88
C TYR A 154 -10.77 11.13 1.64
N GLU A 155 -11.34 10.16 0.93
CA GLU A 155 -11.98 8.99 1.51
C GLU A 155 -11.03 7.80 1.57
N PHE A 156 -10.14 7.63 0.58
CA PHE A 156 -9.16 6.55 0.52
C PHE A 156 -7.75 7.14 0.45
N ILE A 157 -7.05 7.11 1.58
CA ILE A 157 -5.76 7.78 1.78
C ILE A 157 -4.62 6.85 2.25
N PRO A 158 -4.47 5.62 1.72
CA PRO A 158 -3.45 4.69 2.22
C PRO A 158 -2.02 5.21 2.05
N PHE A 159 -1.82 6.11 1.10
CA PHE A 159 -0.55 6.78 0.80
C PHE A 159 -0.49 8.23 1.30
N GLY A 160 -1.40 8.61 2.21
CA GLY A 160 -1.56 9.99 2.62
C GLY A 160 -2.17 10.88 1.54
N GLY A 161 -1.91 12.18 1.60
CA GLY A 161 -2.51 13.13 0.65
C GLY A 161 -1.82 14.48 0.62
N SER A 162 -2.33 15.37 -0.25
CA SER A 162 -1.80 16.71 -0.49
C SER A 162 -0.31 16.68 -0.88
N ASN A 163 0.43 17.74 -0.61
CA ASN A 163 1.86 17.90 -0.94
C ASN A 163 2.81 16.91 -0.23
N ARG A 164 2.28 16.03 0.63
CA ARG A 164 3.06 15.01 1.35
C ARG A 164 2.54 13.60 1.07
N ARG A 165 1.82 13.43 -0.02
CA ARG A 165 1.48 12.10 -0.52
C ARG A 165 2.75 11.29 -0.77
N CYS A 166 2.69 9.98 -0.55
CA CYS A 166 3.80 9.09 -0.82
C CYS A 166 4.33 9.28 -2.26
N LEU A 167 5.63 9.50 -2.40
CA LEU A 167 6.27 9.66 -3.71
C LEU A 167 6.18 8.38 -4.53
N GLY A 168 6.40 7.22 -3.87
CA GLY A 168 6.42 5.89 -4.50
C GLY A 168 5.05 5.23 -4.68
N TYR A 169 3.92 5.92 -4.50
CA TYR A 169 2.61 5.27 -4.48
C TYR A 169 2.26 4.51 -5.79
N THR A 170 2.62 5.06 -6.93
CA THR A 170 2.39 4.43 -8.24
C THR A 170 3.25 3.18 -8.40
N PHE A 171 4.52 3.30 -8.03
CA PHE A 171 5.47 2.18 -8.06
C PHE A 171 5.04 1.06 -7.12
N ALA A 172 4.68 1.39 -5.89
CA ALA A 172 4.20 0.41 -4.90
C ALA A 172 2.95 -0.35 -5.39
N LEU A 173 1.96 0.34 -5.97
CA LEU A 173 0.77 -0.31 -6.53
C LEU A 173 1.09 -1.19 -7.74
N PHE A 174 2.04 -0.79 -8.57
CA PHE A 174 2.53 -1.59 -9.69
C PHE A 174 3.23 -2.85 -9.18
N GLU A 175 4.20 -2.69 -8.29
CA GLU A 175 4.98 -3.78 -7.67
C GLU A 175 4.07 -4.79 -6.97
N LEU A 176 3.12 -4.33 -6.14
CA LEU A 176 2.15 -5.17 -5.45
C LEU A 176 1.42 -6.10 -6.42
N LYS A 177 0.90 -5.56 -7.51
CA LYS A 177 0.13 -6.33 -8.49
C LYS A 177 0.99 -7.33 -9.24
N VAL A 178 2.17 -6.91 -9.72
CA VAL A 178 3.07 -7.78 -10.48
C VAL A 178 3.61 -8.91 -9.62
N VAL A 179 4.03 -8.62 -8.38
CA VAL A 179 4.53 -9.65 -7.46
C VAL A 179 3.43 -10.63 -7.07
N LEU A 180 2.22 -10.14 -6.72
CA LEU A 180 1.08 -11.01 -6.41
C LEU A 180 0.72 -11.90 -7.60
N ALA A 181 0.62 -11.35 -8.80
CA ALA A 181 0.33 -12.13 -10.00
C ALA A 181 1.39 -13.22 -10.23
N LYS A 182 2.67 -12.87 -10.11
CA LYS A 182 3.77 -13.83 -10.28
C LYS A 182 3.72 -14.94 -9.23
N MET A 183 3.52 -14.60 -7.97
CA MET A 183 3.41 -15.59 -6.88
C MET A 183 2.24 -16.54 -7.10
N LEU A 184 1.06 -16.01 -7.41
CA LEU A 184 -0.16 -16.79 -7.58
C LEU A 184 -0.13 -17.69 -8.84
N SER A 185 0.51 -17.22 -9.92
CA SER A 185 0.63 -17.99 -11.16
C SER A 185 1.74 -19.04 -11.13
N SER A 186 2.82 -18.80 -10.34
CA SER A 186 3.99 -19.70 -10.32
C SER A 186 3.90 -20.79 -9.26
N ALA A 187 3.02 -20.67 -8.27
CA ALA A 187 2.97 -21.58 -7.13
C ALA A 187 1.56 -21.79 -6.60
N LYS A 188 1.21 -23.04 -6.34
CA LYS A 188 -0.03 -23.37 -5.62
C LYS A 188 0.22 -23.21 -4.13
N LEU A 189 -0.16 -22.05 -3.60
CA LEU A 189 0.01 -21.71 -2.19
C LEU A 189 -1.28 -21.97 -1.40
N GLU A 190 -1.10 -22.42 -0.16
CA GLU A 190 -2.16 -22.49 0.86
C GLU A 190 -1.65 -21.92 2.18
N LEU A 191 -2.56 -21.37 3.00
CA LEU A 191 -2.21 -20.97 4.35
C LEU A 191 -1.77 -22.19 5.16
N ALA A 192 -0.65 -22.07 5.87
CA ALA A 192 -0.12 -23.17 6.70
C ALA A 192 -0.88 -23.32 8.02
N SER A 193 -1.77 -22.39 8.35
CA SER A 193 -2.55 -22.36 9.60
C SER A 193 -3.90 -21.70 9.38
N ASP A 194 -4.93 -22.23 10.03
CA ASP A 194 -6.28 -21.64 10.07
C ASP A 194 -6.41 -20.51 11.11
N ARG A 195 -5.33 -20.21 11.85
CA ARG A 195 -5.34 -19.12 12.84
C ARG A 195 -5.41 -17.77 12.10
N PRO A 196 -6.30 -16.87 12.52
CA PRO A 196 -6.35 -15.55 11.96
C PRO A 196 -5.02 -14.79 12.12
N ALA A 197 -4.54 -14.16 11.05
CA ALA A 197 -3.41 -13.26 11.16
C ALA A 197 -3.80 -12.02 11.96
N VAL A 198 -3.01 -11.68 12.95
CA VAL A 198 -3.27 -10.56 13.86
C VAL A 198 -2.35 -9.39 13.49
N PRO A 199 -2.90 -8.18 13.26
CA PRO A 199 -2.06 -7.02 12.99
C PRO A 199 -1.30 -6.58 14.24
N VAL A 200 0.01 -6.39 14.08
CA VAL A 200 0.88 -5.85 15.13
C VAL A 200 1.70 -4.70 14.59
N ARG A 201 2.04 -3.79 15.48
CA ARG A 201 2.91 -2.67 15.15
C ARG A 201 4.38 -3.09 15.27
N ARG A 202 5.15 -2.89 14.20
CA ARG A 202 6.61 -2.96 14.20
C ARG A 202 7.17 -1.63 13.72
N GLY A 203 7.82 -0.89 14.61
CA GLY A 203 8.26 0.47 14.27
C GLY A 203 7.08 1.37 13.89
N VAL A 204 7.05 1.79 12.62
CA VAL A 204 5.99 2.65 12.06
C VAL A 204 4.96 1.85 11.24
N THR A 205 5.24 0.58 10.94
CA THR A 205 4.42 -0.27 10.06
C THR A 205 3.49 -1.20 10.83
N PHE A 206 2.37 -1.55 10.20
CA PHE A 206 1.43 -2.58 10.66
C PHE A 206 1.52 -3.80 9.77
N MET A 207 1.91 -4.93 10.36
CA MET A 207 2.12 -6.17 9.64
C MET A 207 1.51 -7.37 10.41
N PRO A 208 1.36 -8.54 9.77
CA PRO A 208 0.97 -9.76 10.47
C PRO A 208 2.00 -10.13 11.54
N SER A 209 1.54 -10.48 12.75
CA SER A 209 2.40 -10.75 13.93
C SER A 209 3.48 -11.80 13.69
N GLU A 210 3.13 -12.88 12.99
CA GLU A 210 3.99 -14.03 12.69
C GLU A 210 4.27 -14.16 11.18
N GLY A 211 4.07 -13.06 10.41
CA GLY A 211 4.01 -13.13 8.96
C GLY A 211 2.75 -13.86 8.47
N VAL A 212 2.80 -14.38 7.25
CA VAL A 212 1.74 -15.22 6.66
C VAL A 212 2.38 -16.55 6.22
N PRO A 213 2.44 -17.53 7.11
CA PRO A 213 2.99 -18.84 6.78
C PRO A 213 2.15 -19.52 5.69
N VAL A 214 2.79 -19.90 4.60
CA VAL A 214 2.17 -20.61 3.47
C VAL A 214 2.88 -21.93 3.20
N ARG A 215 2.16 -22.91 2.66
CA ARG A 215 2.70 -24.17 2.15
C ARG A 215 2.60 -24.19 0.64
N LEU A 216 3.64 -24.69 0.01
CA LEU A 216 3.62 -25.04 -1.41
C LEU A 216 2.93 -26.40 -1.56
N GLN A 217 1.90 -26.43 -2.39
CA GLN A 217 1.31 -27.70 -2.82
C GLN A 217 2.12 -28.28 -3.98
N GLY A 218 2.49 -29.54 -3.85
CA GLY A 218 3.22 -30.29 -4.88
C GLY A 218 2.35 -30.59 -6.11
#